data_42e6176fffa70c8510bb76951d85e253
#
_entry.id   42e6176fffa70c8510bb76951d85e253
#
_cell.length_a   1.000
_cell.length_b   1.000
_cell.length_c   1.000
_cell.angle_alpha   90.00
_cell.angle_beta   90.00
_cell.angle_gamma   90.00
#
_symmetry.space_group_name_H-M   'P 1'
#
loop_
_entity.id
_entity.type
_entity.pdbx_description
1 polymer ?
#
loop_
_entity_poly.entity_id
_entity_poly.type
_entity_poly.pdbx_seq_one_letter_code
_entity_poly.pdbx_strand_id
1 'polypeptide(L)'
;MDKVKLGSQTAKNGFKNEAFVVAIFNDWQNEILAQNWLKAMGYNLELIEEIRAEKIKGSFKADVQVVILVQIKLQKLQDVQNIQVKLVSNHQGFNQIDKRWLISYNELWNFPKDIYEILQYFVGEKEPKIENPKDKRRMFFNEFSQEEQDKILDFFDENKILILNDILKGRGQFASEWFLVILKLENKIEWVLKPINEVINFYGGEVMF
;
A
#
# COMPACT_ATOMS: atom_id res chain seq x y z
N MET A 1 19.53 14.77 -11.20
CA MET A 1 19.51 13.41 -10.59
C MET A 1 18.73 12.49 -11.51
N ASP A 2 19.30 11.39 -11.92
CA ASP A 2 18.72 10.49 -12.91
C ASP A 2 17.49 9.77 -12.30
N LYS A 3 16.29 9.99 -12.87
CA LYS A 3 15.01 9.46 -12.34
C LYS A 3 14.97 7.92 -12.33
N VAL A 4 15.73 7.27 -13.23
CA VAL A 4 15.86 5.80 -13.29
C VAL A 4 16.67 5.28 -12.09
N LYS A 5 17.72 6.00 -11.69
CA LYS A 5 18.49 5.67 -10.48
C LYS A 5 17.68 5.85 -9.20
N LEU A 6 16.84 6.91 -9.14
CA LEU A 6 15.96 7.16 -8.00
C LEU A 6 14.92 6.03 -7.86
N GLY A 7 14.25 5.63 -8.94
CA GLY A 7 13.28 4.53 -8.92
C GLY A 7 13.90 3.18 -8.52
N SER A 8 15.10 2.87 -9.02
CA SER A 8 15.84 1.66 -8.64
C SER A 8 16.26 1.67 -7.16
N GLN A 9 16.62 2.84 -6.62
CA GLN A 9 16.98 2.97 -5.21
C GLN A 9 15.78 2.85 -4.28
N THR A 10 14.62 3.39 -4.68
CA THR A 10 13.36 3.25 -3.95
C THR A 10 12.92 1.78 -3.88
N ALA A 11 13.00 1.04 -4.98
CA ALA A 11 12.69 -0.39 -5.01
C ALA A 11 13.64 -1.20 -4.11
N LYS A 12 14.97 -0.95 -4.17
CA LYS A 12 15.96 -1.61 -3.29
C LYS A 12 15.73 -1.30 -1.81
N ASN A 13 15.28 -0.10 -1.49
CA ASN A 13 14.94 0.28 -0.12
C ASN A 13 13.66 -0.43 0.35
N GLY A 14 12.65 -0.61 -0.51
CA GLY A 14 11.46 -1.41 -0.23
C GLY A 14 11.82 -2.84 0.23
N PHE A 15 12.62 -3.55 -0.55
CA PHE A 15 13.07 -4.92 -0.22
C PHE A 15 13.82 -5.04 1.11
N LYS A 16 14.64 -4.03 1.47
CA LYS A 16 15.32 -3.98 2.77
C LYS A 16 14.35 -3.78 3.94
N ASN A 17 13.26 -3.09 3.71
CA ASN A 17 12.26 -2.75 4.72
C ASN A 17 11.40 -3.94 5.10
N GLU A 18 10.95 -4.71 4.11
CA GLU A 18 10.24 -5.97 4.36
C GLU A 18 11.13 -6.97 5.12
N ALA A 19 12.42 -7.09 4.73
CA ALA A 19 13.37 -7.93 5.44
C ALA A 19 13.59 -7.48 6.89
N PHE A 20 13.57 -6.18 7.16
CA PHE A 20 13.65 -5.62 8.50
C PHE A 20 12.45 -6.04 9.35
N VAL A 21 11.22 -5.93 8.84
CA VAL A 21 10.01 -6.35 9.56
C VAL A 21 10.00 -7.85 9.82
N VAL A 22 10.38 -8.66 8.82
CA VAL A 22 10.52 -10.11 8.97
C VAL A 22 11.51 -10.47 10.06
N ALA A 23 12.69 -9.84 10.08
CA ALA A 23 13.71 -10.10 11.09
C ALA A 23 13.20 -9.75 12.50
N ILE A 24 12.52 -8.62 12.67
CA ILE A 24 11.95 -8.19 13.95
C ILE A 24 10.90 -9.19 14.44
N PHE A 25 9.96 -9.64 13.60
CA PHE A 25 8.97 -10.63 14.02
C PHE A 25 9.60 -11.98 14.36
N ASN A 26 10.60 -12.42 13.61
CA ASN A 26 11.28 -13.71 13.90
C ASN A 26 12.12 -13.68 15.18
N ASP A 27 12.54 -12.50 15.63
CA ASP A 27 13.23 -12.31 16.93
C ASP A 27 12.31 -11.65 17.98
N TRP A 28 11.01 -11.90 17.92
CA TRP A 28 9.99 -11.22 18.72
C TRP A 28 10.23 -11.25 20.23
N GLN A 29 10.89 -12.29 20.75
CA GLN A 29 11.18 -12.41 22.18
C GLN A 29 12.18 -11.34 22.67
N ASN A 30 13.11 -10.93 21.82
CA ASN A 30 14.13 -9.93 22.11
C ASN A 30 13.78 -8.54 21.57
N GLU A 31 12.85 -8.46 20.61
CA GLU A 31 12.50 -7.24 19.88
C GLU A 31 11.25 -6.57 20.45
N ILE A 32 11.43 -5.46 21.15
CA ILE A 32 10.33 -4.67 21.74
C ILE A 32 9.33 -4.21 20.68
N LEU A 33 9.81 -3.90 19.46
CA LEU A 33 8.93 -3.49 18.38
C LEU A 33 7.95 -4.59 18.01
N ALA A 34 8.42 -5.84 17.83
CA ALA A 34 7.55 -6.97 17.55
C ALA A 34 6.52 -7.20 18.66
N GLN A 35 6.97 -7.13 19.92
CA GLN A 35 6.09 -7.29 21.08
C GLN A 35 4.96 -6.23 21.08
N ASN A 36 5.31 -4.99 20.75
CA ASN A 36 4.32 -3.91 20.66
C ASN A 36 3.36 -4.10 19.49
N TRP A 37 3.84 -4.57 18.33
CA TRP A 37 2.99 -4.88 17.18
C TRP A 37 2.03 -6.03 17.49
N LEU A 38 2.51 -7.11 18.11
CA LEU A 38 1.68 -8.24 18.51
C LEU A 38 0.60 -7.82 19.51
N LYS A 39 0.94 -6.98 20.49
CA LYS A 39 -0.06 -6.40 21.42
C LYS A 39 -1.08 -5.53 20.68
N ALA A 40 -0.66 -4.71 19.73
CA ALA A 40 -1.55 -3.90 18.90
C ALA A 40 -2.48 -4.75 18.03
N MET A 41 -2.04 -5.94 17.61
CA MET A 41 -2.84 -6.96 16.90
C MET A 41 -3.76 -7.74 17.85
N GLY A 42 -3.71 -7.53 19.17
CA GLY A 42 -4.57 -8.15 20.16
C GLY A 42 -4.04 -9.45 20.76
N TYR A 43 -2.78 -9.82 20.49
CA TYR A 43 -2.19 -11.04 21.06
C TYR A 43 -1.70 -10.85 22.50
N ASN A 44 -1.96 -11.84 23.35
CA ASN A 44 -1.31 -11.97 24.63
C ASN A 44 0.04 -12.68 24.44
N LEU A 45 1.14 -11.98 24.71
CA LEU A 45 2.50 -12.48 24.49
C LEU A 45 2.81 -13.76 25.28
N GLU A 46 2.22 -13.94 26.45
CA GLU A 46 2.43 -15.12 27.30
C GLU A 46 1.85 -16.41 26.70
N LEU A 47 0.91 -16.27 25.74
CA LEU A 47 0.27 -17.40 25.09
C LEU A 47 0.93 -17.76 23.75
N ILE A 48 1.87 -16.97 23.27
CA ILE A 48 2.55 -17.20 22.01
C ILE A 48 3.65 -18.25 22.19
N GLU A 49 3.57 -19.34 21.47
CA GLU A 49 4.61 -20.38 21.43
C GLU A 49 5.69 -20.07 20.40
N GLU A 50 5.27 -19.70 19.19
CA GLU A 50 6.16 -19.50 18.06
C GLU A 50 5.63 -18.39 17.14
N ILE A 51 6.54 -17.65 16.56
CA ILE A 51 6.25 -16.72 15.46
C ILE A 51 7.16 -17.05 14.30
N ARG A 52 6.57 -17.13 13.10
CA ARG A 52 7.29 -17.24 11.85
C ARG A 52 6.80 -16.15 10.91
N ALA A 53 7.69 -15.25 10.55
CA ALA A 53 7.43 -14.22 9.54
C ALA A 53 8.21 -14.52 8.26
N GLU A 54 7.59 -14.29 7.11
CA GLU A 54 8.23 -14.41 5.82
C GLU A 54 7.73 -13.33 4.85
N LYS A 55 8.55 -13.05 3.83
CA LYS A 55 8.14 -12.17 2.74
C LYS A 55 7.20 -12.89 1.80
N ILE A 56 6.15 -12.20 1.39
CA ILE A 56 5.27 -12.67 0.33
C ILE A 56 5.92 -12.34 -1.02
N LYS A 57 6.14 -13.36 -1.83
CA LYS A 57 6.70 -13.22 -3.17
C LYS A 57 5.57 -13.05 -4.20
N GLY A 58 5.74 -12.09 -5.11
CA GLY A 58 4.78 -11.81 -6.19
C GLY A 58 4.20 -10.40 -6.13
N SER A 59 3.20 -10.15 -6.96
CA SER A 59 2.53 -8.84 -7.06
C SER A 59 1.29 -8.78 -6.14
N PHE A 60 1.47 -9.14 -4.89
CA PHE A 60 0.43 -9.07 -3.86
C PHE A 60 0.51 -7.75 -3.08
N LYS A 61 -0.57 -7.37 -2.39
CA LYS A 61 -0.59 -6.14 -1.57
C LYS A 61 0.04 -6.34 -0.20
N ALA A 62 -0.08 -7.52 0.39
CA ALA A 62 0.66 -7.82 1.59
C ALA A 62 2.15 -8.07 1.25
N ASP A 63 3.02 -7.49 2.03
CA ASP A 63 4.47 -7.56 1.88
C ASP A 63 5.08 -8.66 2.78
N VAL A 64 4.45 -8.87 3.93
CA VAL A 64 4.91 -9.81 4.97
C VAL A 64 3.73 -10.65 5.47
N GLN A 65 3.95 -11.96 5.57
CA GLN A 65 3.06 -12.89 6.26
C GLN A 65 3.67 -13.27 7.60
N VAL A 66 2.86 -13.20 8.66
CA VAL A 66 3.25 -13.58 10.01
C VAL A 66 2.35 -14.72 10.47
N VAL A 67 2.93 -15.86 10.74
CA VAL A 67 2.27 -17.03 11.31
C VAL A 67 2.52 -17.04 12.83
N ILE A 68 1.46 -17.03 13.60
CA ILE A 68 1.50 -16.96 15.06
C ILE A 68 0.89 -18.23 15.64
N LEU A 69 1.70 -19.00 16.34
CA LEU A 69 1.24 -20.18 17.06
C LEU A 69 0.93 -19.81 18.51
N VAL A 70 -0.34 -19.93 18.89
CA VAL A 70 -0.85 -19.56 20.21
C VAL A 70 -1.35 -20.80 20.93
N GLN A 71 -0.93 -20.96 22.19
CA GLN A 71 -1.44 -22.01 23.05
C GLN A 71 -2.59 -21.50 23.91
N ILE A 72 -3.79 -22.05 23.74
CA ILE A 72 -4.96 -21.77 24.55
C ILE A 72 -5.47 -23.08 25.14
N LYS A 73 -5.41 -23.23 26.47
CA LYS A 73 -5.98 -24.37 27.22
C LYS A 73 -5.63 -25.75 26.65
N LEU A 74 -4.40 -26.09 26.39
CA LEU A 74 -3.97 -27.35 25.78
C LEU A 74 -4.31 -27.49 24.29
N GLN A 75 -4.87 -26.49 23.65
CA GLN A 75 -5.09 -26.46 22.20
C GLN A 75 -4.09 -25.53 21.55
N LYS A 76 -3.44 -25.99 20.50
CA LYS A 76 -2.57 -25.17 19.64
C LYS A 76 -3.41 -24.60 18.50
N LEU A 77 -3.45 -23.28 18.42
CA LEU A 77 -4.10 -22.56 17.32
C LEU A 77 -3.03 -21.87 16.51
N GLN A 78 -3.16 -21.98 15.20
CA GLN A 78 -2.33 -21.24 14.26
C GLN A 78 -3.16 -20.11 13.67
N ASP A 79 -2.65 -18.90 13.78
CA ASP A 79 -3.21 -17.72 13.16
C ASP A 79 -2.22 -17.17 12.13
N VAL A 80 -2.74 -16.66 11.00
CA VAL A 80 -1.92 -16.17 9.89
C VAL A 80 -2.33 -14.74 9.61
N GLN A 81 -1.38 -13.83 9.70
CA GLN A 81 -1.61 -12.39 9.52
C GLN A 81 -0.83 -11.87 8.32
N ASN A 82 -1.52 -11.24 7.38
CA ASN A 82 -0.93 -10.62 6.20
C ASN A 82 -0.78 -9.11 6.44
N ILE A 83 0.45 -8.62 6.37
CA ILE A 83 0.79 -7.24 6.70
C ILE A 83 1.32 -6.52 5.47
N GLN A 84 0.71 -5.40 5.09
CA GLN A 84 1.30 -4.43 4.17
C GLN A 84 2.23 -3.50 4.94
N VAL A 85 3.46 -3.33 4.46
CA VAL A 85 4.49 -2.53 5.12
C VAL A 85 4.82 -1.30 4.30
N LYS A 86 4.79 -0.13 4.94
CA LYS A 86 5.28 1.15 4.38
C LYS A 86 6.40 1.70 5.24
N LEU A 87 7.59 1.77 4.70
CA LEU A 87 8.66 2.54 5.32
C LEU A 87 8.72 3.92 4.70
N VAL A 88 8.64 4.93 5.54
CA VAL A 88 8.58 6.32 5.11
C VAL A 88 9.70 7.14 5.77
N SER A 89 10.13 8.20 5.10
CA SER A 89 11.11 9.17 5.58
C SER A 89 10.48 10.48 6.03
N ASN A 90 9.19 10.66 5.79
CA ASN A 90 8.41 11.82 6.21
C ASN A 90 6.96 11.41 6.48
N HIS A 91 6.16 12.32 7.06
CA HIS A 91 4.78 12.07 7.45
C HIS A 91 3.76 12.18 6.29
N GLN A 92 4.18 12.48 5.07
CA GLN A 92 3.28 12.81 3.96
C GLN A 92 3.61 12.00 2.70
N GLY A 93 2.57 11.78 1.86
CA GLY A 93 2.73 11.37 0.47
C GLY A 93 3.20 9.95 0.23
N PHE A 94 2.98 9.02 1.15
CA PHE A 94 3.46 7.64 1.01
C PHE A 94 2.45 6.66 0.40
N ASN A 95 1.19 7.05 0.24
CA ASN A 95 0.21 6.24 -0.48
C ASN A 95 -0.10 6.86 -1.83
N GLN A 96 0.34 6.19 -2.89
CA GLN A 96 0.13 6.62 -4.27
C GLN A 96 -0.25 5.43 -5.14
N ILE A 97 -1.12 5.70 -6.12
CA ILE A 97 -1.39 4.77 -7.21
C ILE A 97 -0.26 4.90 -8.24
N ASP A 98 0.34 3.78 -8.65
CA ASP A 98 1.40 3.80 -9.66
C ASP A 98 0.80 4.03 -11.05
N LYS A 99 1.13 5.16 -11.66
CA LYS A 99 0.61 5.56 -12.99
C LYS A 99 1.04 4.63 -14.13
N ARG A 100 2.13 3.90 -13.97
CA ARG A 100 2.67 3.00 -15.01
C ARG A 100 1.83 1.76 -15.27
N TRP A 101 0.77 1.54 -14.51
CA TRP A 101 -0.03 0.31 -14.54
C TRP A 101 -1.47 0.54 -15.00
N LEU A 102 -1.72 1.57 -15.87
CA LEU A 102 -3.08 1.93 -16.27
C LEU A 102 -3.86 0.76 -16.88
N ILE A 103 -3.22 -0.06 -17.71
CA ILE A 103 -3.88 -1.24 -18.30
C ILE A 103 -4.33 -2.24 -17.22
N SER A 104 -3.50 -2.50 -16.21
CA SER A 104 -3.86 -3.40 -15.11
C SER A 104 -5.00 -2.83 -14.26
N TYR A 105 -5.03 -1.52 -14.06
CA TYR A 105 -6.15 -0.88 -13.38
C TYR A 105 -7.44 -0.90 -14.23
N ASN A 106 -7.32 -0.80 -15.55
CA ASN A 106 -8.46 -0.96 -16.43
C ASN A 106 -9.06 -2.37 -16.36
N GLU A 107 -8.21 -3.40 -16.28
CA GLU A 107 -8.64 -4.79 -16.07
C GLU A 107 -9.34 -5.00 -14.73
N LEU A 108 -8.92 -4.26 -13.69
CA LEU A 108 -9.48 -4.37 -12.33
C LEU A 108 -10.77 -3.58 -12.16
N TRP A 109 -10.82 -2.35 -12.73
CA TRP A 109 -11.88 -1.38 -12.44
C TRP A 109 -12.78 -1.10 -13.63
N ASN A 110 -12.48 -1.66 -14.80
CA ASN A 110 -13.26 -1.57 -16.01
C ASN A 110 -13.68 -0.12 -16.36
N PHE A 111 -12.68 0.73 -16.57
CA PHE A 111 -12.91 2.14 -16.92
C PHE A 111 -13.83 2.26 -18.14
N PRO A 112 -14.83 3.16 -18.13
CA PRO A 112 -15.47 3.62 -19.34
C PRO A 112 -14.45 4.07 -20.39
N LYS A 113 -14.74 3.85 -21.67
CA LYS A 113 -13.77 4.08 -22.75
C LYS A 113 -13.24 5.52 -22.79
N ASP A 114 -14.09 6.48 -22.56
CA ASP A 114 -13.74 7.91 -22.52
C ASP A 114 -12.84 8.23 -21.31
N ILE A 115 -13.15 7.71 -20.13
CA ILE A 115 -12.32 7.86 -18.91
C ILE A 115 -10.95 7.20 -19.11
N TYR A 116 -10.90 5.97 -19.66
CA TYR A 116 -9.65 5.31 -19.96
C TYR A 116 -8.78 6.15 -20.91
N GLU A 117 -9.39 6.73 -21.95
CA GLU A 117 -8.69 7.59 -22.89
C GLU A 117 -8.13 8.85 -22.22
N ILE A 118 -8.90 9.53 -21.37
CA ILE A 118 -8.42 10.69 -20.61
C ILE A 118 -7.24 10.29 -19.71
N LEU A 119 -7.35 9.17 -19.02
CA LEU A 119 -6.29 8.68 -18.13
C LEU A 119 -5.01 8.32 -18.88
N GLN A 120 -5.06 7.89 -20.16
CA GLN A 120 -3.87 7.66 -20.98
C GLN A 120 -3.05 8.95 -21.20
N TYR A 121 -3.70 10.10 -21.38
CA TYR A 121 -3.01 11.40 -21.43
C TYR A 121 -2.41 11.78 -20.07
N PHE A 122 -3.12 11.47 -18.98
CA PHE A 122 -2.67 11.78 -17.62
C PHE A 122 -1.44 10.96 -17.21
N VAL A 123 -1.39 9.67 -17.54
CA VAL A 123 -0.25 8.79 -17.23
C VAL A 123 0.91 8.91 -18.21
N GLY A 124 0.68 9.50 -19.40
CA GLY A 124 1.68 9.69 -20.44
C GLY A 124 1.82 8.52 -21.41
N GLU A 125 0.77 7.69 -21.55
CA GLU A 125 0.65 6.70 -22.64
C GLU A 125 0.30 7.36 -23.97
N LYS A 126 -0.36 8.54 -23.92
CA LYS A 126 -0.62 9.42 -25.06
C LYS A 126 0.04 10.77 -24.84
N GLU A 127 0.56 11.36 -25.91
CA GLU A 127 1.10 12.73 -25.89
C GLU A 127 -0.03 13.75 -25.65
N PRO A 128 0.27 14.88 -24.97
CA PRO A 128 -0.73 15.91 -24.71
C PRO A 128 -1.46 16.37 -25.96
N LYS A 129 -2.79 16.58 -25.86
CA LYS A 129 -3.65 17.06 -26.94
C LYS A 129 -3.82 18.58 -26.96
N ILE A 130 -3.09 19.32 -26.13
CA ILE A 130 -3.10 20.78 -26.02
C ILE A 130 -1.78 21.37 -26.56
N GLU A 131 -1.82 22.60 -27.08
CA GLU A 131 -0.67 23.21 -27.75
C GLU A 131 0.52 23.51 -26.81
N ASN A 132 0.27 23.90 -25.57
CA ASN A 132 1.31 24.29 -24.61
C ASN A 132 1.17 23.51 -23.28
N PRO A 133 1.45 22.20 -23.27
CA PRO A 133 1.35 21.40 -22.06
C PRO A 133 2.47 21.74 -21.08
N LYS A 134 2.18 21.64 -19.77
CA LYS A 134 3.18 21.78 -18.69
C LYS A 134 4.28 20.71 -18.76
N ASP A 135 3.94 19.51 -19.24
CA ASP A 135 4.88 18.40 -19.50
C ASP A 135 4.58 17.84 -20.90
N LYS A 136 5.57 17.83 -21.80
CA LYS A 136 5.42 17.31 -23.17
C LYS A 136 5.07 15.81 -23.24
N ARG A 137 5.21 15.08 -22.15
CA ARG A 137 4.98 13.63 -22.10
C ARG A 137 3.59 13.25 -21.58
N ARG A 138 2.88 14.18 -20.91
CA ARG A 138 1.58 13.90 -20.27
C ARG A 138 0.82 15.18 -19.99
N MET A 139 -0.47 15.05 -19.74
CA MET A 139 -1.30 16.13 -19.23
C MET A 139 -1.42 16.03 -17.71
N PHE A 140 -1.43 17.19 -17.02
CA PHE A 140 -1.83 17.27 -15.62
C PHE A 140 -3.36 17.38 -15.51
N PHE A 141 -3.91 17.03 -14.35
CA PHE A 141 -5.35 17.03 -14.14
C PHE A 141 -6.02 18.38 -14.52
N ASN A 142 -5.41 19.48 -14.12
CA ASN A 142 -5.90 20.84 -14.40
C ASN A 142 -5.69 21.33 -15.86
N GLU A 143 -5.18 20.49 -16.74
CA GLU A 143 -5.06 20.77 -18.18
C GLU A 143 -6.18 20.11 -19.00
N PHE A 144 -7.02 19.29 -18.37
CA PHE A 144 -8.23 18.76 -18.95
C PHE A 144 -9.39 19.77 -18.87
N SER A 145 -10.38 19.63 -19.76
CA SER A 145 -11.60 20.40 -19.65
C SER A 145 -12.35 20.10 -18.36
N GLN A 146 -13.21 21.02 -17.90
CA GLN A 146 -14.00 20.80 -16.70
C GLN A 146 -14.86 19.54 -16.81
N GLU A 147 -15.47 19.28 -17.96
CA GLU A 147 -16.25 18.06 -18.22
C GLU A 147 -15.42 16.78 -18.06
N GLU A 148 -14.16 16.79 -18.53
CA GLU A 148 -13.26 15.64 -18.40
C GLU A 148 -12.81 15.45 -16.94
N GLN A 149 -12.55 16.54 -16.22
CA GLN A 149 -12.21 16.51 -14.79
C GLN A 149 -13.38 15.93 -13.99
N ASP A 150 -14.59 16.41 -14.23
CA ASP A 150 -15.80 15.95 -13.52
C ASP A 150 -16.04 14.45 -13.76
N LYS A 151 -15.94 13.97 -15.01
CA LYS A 151 -16.06 12.54 -15.33
C LYS A 151 -15.06 11.67 -14.57
N ILE A 152 -13.81 12.12 -14.45
CA ILE A 152 -12.79 11.39 -13.69
C ILE A 152 -13.18 11.37 -12.21
N LEU A 153 -13.50 12.53 -11.65
CA LEU A 153 -13.85 12.65 -10.21
C LEU A 153 -15.07 11.79 -9.87
N ASP A 154 -16.12 11.86 -10.65
CA ASP A 154 -17.35 11.08 -10.47
C ASP A 154 -17.05 9.57 -10.48
N PHE A 155 -16.30 9.11 -11.48
CA PHE A 155 -15.92 7.68 -11.56
C PHE A 155 -15.15 7.22 -10.33
N PHE A 156 -14.14 8.00 -9.91
CA PHE A 156 -13.33 7.63 -8.75
C PHE A 156 -14.11 7.72 -7.45
N ASP A 157 -15.04 8.67 -7.32
CA ASP A 157 -15.88 8.78 -6.14
C ASP A 157 -16.91 7.65 -6.05
N GLU A 158 -17.59 7.31 -7.15
CA GLU A 158 -18.53 6.19 -7.24
C GLU A 158 -17.86 4.84 -6.95
N ASN A 159 -16.61 4.65 -7.38
CA ASN A 159 -15.86 3.41 -7.22
C ASN A 159 -14.85 3.44 -6.06
N LYS A 160 -14.86 4.48 -5.25
CA LYS A 160 -13.89 4.77 -4.20
C LYS A 160 -13.60 3.57 -3.29
N ILE A 161 -14.62 2.92 -2.78
CA ILE A 161 -14.45 1.78 -1.85
C ILE A 161 -13.81 0.58 -2.54
N LEU A 162 -14.20 0.27 -3.77
CA LEU A 162 -13.57 -0.80 -4.57
C LEU A 162 -12.09 -0.49 -4.80
N ILE A 163 -11.79 0.72 -5.25
CA ILE A 163 -10.44 1.17 -5.56
C ILE A 163 -9.55 1.16 -4.31
N LEU A 164 -10.04 1.68 -3.19
CA LEU A 164 -9.31 1.65 -1.92
C LEU A 164 -9.05 0.24 -1.43
N ASN A 165 -10.02 -0.67 -1.54
CA ASN A 165 -9.80 -2.08 -1.22
C ASN A 165 -8.70 -2.68 -2.08
N ASP A 166 -8.71 -2.47 -3.39
CA ASP A 166 -7.71 -3.04 -4.29
C ASP A 166 -6.30 -2.45 -4.05
N ILE A 167 -6.22 -1.15 -3.74
CA ILE A 167 -4.94 -0.47 -3.52
C ILE A 167 -4.34 -0.80 -2.15
N LEU A 168 -5.16 -0.81 -1.10
CA LEU A 168 -4.69 -0.96 0.28
C LEU A 168 -4.68 -2.42 0.73
N LYS A 169 -5.76 -3.15 0.47
CA LYS A 169 -5.93 -4.54 0.92
C LYS A 169 -5.46 -5.56 -0.12
N GLY A 170 -5.80 -5.35 -1.38
CA GLY A 170 -5.62 -6.33 -2.46
C GLY A 170 -6.67 -7.43 -2.42
N ARG A 171 -6.47 -8.49 -3.23
CA ARG A 171 -7.41 -9.60 -3.41
C ARG A 171 -6.74 -10.95 -3.14
N GLY A 172 -7.55 -11.96 -2.82
CA GLY A 172 -7.12 -13.35 -2.67
C GLY A 172 -6.46 -13.65 -1.33
N GLN A 173 -5.74 -14.77 -1.26
CA GLN A 173 -5.17 -15.32 -0.03
C GLN A 173 -4.10 -14.44 0.63
N PHE A 174 -3.48 -13.55 -0.11
CA PHE A 174 -2.50 -12.58 0.38
C PHE A 174 -3.06 -11.16 0.45
N ALA A 175 -4.39 -11.02 0.57
CA ALA A 175 -4.99 -9.75 0.92
C ALA A 175 -4.51 -9.31 2.31
N SER A 176 -4.16 -8.02 2.44
CA SER A 176 -3.63 -7.49 3.71
C SER A 176 -4.72 -7.39 4.76
N GLU A 177 -4.43 -7.80 5.97
CA GLU A 177 -5.29 -7.65 7.15
C GLU A 177 -4.84 -6.48 8.00
N TRP A 178 -3.55 -6.17 7.94
CA TRP A 178 -2.90 -5.10 8.68
C TRP A 178 -2.10 -4.18 7.78
N PHE A 179 -2.00 -2.93 8.20
CA PHE A 179 -1.20 -1.90 7.54
C PHE A 179 -0.21 -1.31 8.56
N LEU A 180 1.07 -1.57 8.33
CA LEU A 180 2.17 -1.10 9.17
C LEU A 180 2.92 0.02 8.47
N VAL A 181 2.91 1.21 9.05
CA VAL A 181 3.74 2.33 8.62
C VAL A 181 4.88 2.49 9.62
N ILE A 182 6.10 2.55 9.13
CA ILE A 182 7.30 2.78 9.93
C ILE A 182 7.99 4.04 9.42
N LEU A 183 8.16 5.02 10.29
CA LEU A 183 8.93 6.23 10.05
C LEU A 183 10.28 6.09 10.74
N LYS A 184 11.35 5.99 9.94
CA LYS A 184 12.73 5.99 10.45
C LYS A 184 13.28 7.42 10.45
N LEU A 185 13.45 7.97 11.64
CA LEU A 185 14.19 9.20 11.92
C LEU A 185 15.62 8.84 12.33
N GLU A 186 16.52 9.81 12.34
CA GLU A 186 17.94 9.58 12.68
C GLU A 186 18.16 8.85 14.02
N ASN A 187 17.37 9.22 15.05
CA ASN A 187 17.52 8.68 16.39
C ASN A 187 16.26 8.02 16.95
N LYS A 188 15.21 7.82 16.13
CA LYS A 188 13.92 7.32 16.58
C LYS A 188 13.20 6.54 15.48
N ILE A 189 12.55 5.47 15.87
CA ILE A 189 11.58 4.77 15.01
C ILE A 189 10.18 5.08 15.55
N GLU A 190 9.35 5.68 14.71
CA GLU A 190 7.93 5.82 14.95
C GLU A 190 7.18 4.81 14.08
N TRP A 191 6.03 4.34 14.56
CA TRP A 191 5.24 3.38 13.81
C TRP A 191 3.76 3.51 14.13
N VAL A 192 2.95 3.09 13.14
CA VAL A 192 1.51 2.92 13.28
C VAL A 192 1.15 1.57 12.67
N LEU A 193 0.46 0.73 13.43
CA LEU A 193 -0.11 -0.54 12.97
C LEU A 193 -1.62 -0.47 13.15
N LYS A 194 -2.37 -0.65 12.06
CA LYS A 194 -3.83 -0.57 12.05
C LYS A 194 -4.45 -1.72 11.27
N PRO A 195 -5.64 -2.21 11.71
CA PRO A 195 -6.45 -3.10 10.88
C PRO A 195 -6.75 -2.43 9.54
N ILE A 196 -6.72 -3.20 8.47
CA ILE A 196 -6.86 -2.65 7.10
C ILE A 196 -8.20 -1.91 6.91
N ASN A 197 -9.27 -2.36 7.57
CA ASN A 197 -10.57 -1.69 7.46
C ASN A 197 -10.57 -0.29 8.09
N GLU A 198 -9.82 -0.06 9.18
CA GLU A 198 -9.65 1.29 9.74
C GLU A 198 -8.91 2.20 8.75
N VAL A 199 -7.91 1.65 8.05
CA VAL A 199 -7.14 2.39 7.04
C VAL A 199 -8.00 2.74 5.84
N ILE A 200 -8.80 1.81 5.33
CA ILE A 200 -9.74 2.05 4.23
C ILE A 200 -10.73 3.15 4.61
N ASN A 201 -11.30 3.09 5.81
CA ASN A 201 -12.22 4.12 6.29
C ASN A 201 -11.56 5.50 6.42
N PHE A 202 -10.30 5.55 6.86
CA PHE A 202 -9.54 6.80 6.95
C PHE A 202 -9.31 7.44 5.57
N TYR A 203 -8.99 6.64 4.56
CA TYR A 203 -8.77 7.10 3.18
C TYR A 203 -10.07 7.26 2.38
N GLY A 204 -11.22 6.89 2.91
CA GLY A 204 -12.53 7.00 2.26
C GLY A 204 -13.12 8.43 2.17
N GLY A 205 -12.29 9.48 2.39
CA GLY A 205 -12.67 10.89 2.24
C GLY A 205 -12.89 11.34 0.79
N GLU A 206 -12.66 12.62 0.51
CA GLU A 206 -12.79 13.19 -0.84
C GLU A 206 -11.68 12.71 -1.78
N VAL A 207 -12.03 12.55 -3.05
CA VAL A 207 -11.06 12.25 -4.12
C VAL A 207 -10.37 13.54 -4.56
N MET A 208 -9.03 13.54 -4.52
CA MET A 208 -8.21 14.66 -5.00
C MET A 208 -7.15 14.17 -6.00
N PHE A 209 -6.90 14.96 -7.03
CA PHE A 209 -5.89 14.71 -8.06
C PHE A 209 -4.75 15.72 -8.06
#